data_e58dd75e0ca1fcdef8d1dd4fec9b8b6e
#
_entry.id   e58dd75e0ca1fcdef8d1dd4fec9b8b6e
#
_cell.length_a   1.000
_cell.length_b   1.000
_cell.length_c   1.000
_cell.angle_alpha   90.00
_cell.angle_beta   90.00
_cell.angle_gamma   90.00
#
_symmetry.space_group_name_H-M   'P 1'
#
loop_
_entity.id
_entity.type
_entity.pdbx_description
1 polymer ?
#
loop_
_entity_poly.entity_id
_entity_poly.type
_entity_poly.pdbx_seq_one_letter_code
_entity_poly.pdbx_strand_id
1 'polypeptide(L)'
;MTRDVLRARVYAAEQQVTTALSRHGQTIDFFGSRLTPPLEQRFRTLEQVRRFVAGVLNDHRVTSAWGFLPTVRVRSRSGESMAHYEYETATIAMPLSSEWAMRELVVLHEIAHHIVVAGIDAELAPHGVEFASTYVTLVSWFIGPEAALLLTAAFDASGVSINATVRQ
;
A
#
# COMPACT_ATOMS: atom_id res chain seq x y z
N MET A 1 19.54 2.64 -9.60
CA MET A 1 18.24 3.03 -8.97
C MET A 1 17.68 4.24 -9.70
N THR A 2 16.54 4.10 -10.31
CA THR A 2 15.88 5.17 -11.08
C THR A 2 15.40 6.28 -10.15
N ARG A 3 15.47 7.56 -10.60
CA ARG A 3 15.04 8.71 -9.79
C ARG A 3 13.55 8.61 -9.45
N ASP A 4 13.22 8.72 -8.18
CA ASP A 4 11.84 8.67 -7.67
C ASP A 4 11.14 10.04 -7.82
N VAL A 5 10.62 10.29 -9.00
CA VAL A 5 9.95 11.56 -9.33
C VAL A 5 8.48 11.61 -8.93
N LEU A 6 7.88 10.46 -8.61
CA LEU A 6 6.45 10.35 -8.30
C LEU A 6 6.15 10.25 -6.80
N ARG A 7 7.18 10.14 -5.96
CA ARG A 7 7.02 9.97 -4.51
C ARG A 7 6.01 10.93 -3.88
N ALA A 8 6.20 12.23 -4.09
CA ALA A 8 5.32 13.25 -3.50
C ALA A 8 3.86 13.12 -3.97
N ARG A 9 3.65 12.71 -5.22
CA ARG A 9 2.32 12.52 -5.80
C ARG A 9 1.62 11.29 -5.23
N VAL A 10 2.37 10.19 -5.04
CA VAL A 10 1.84 8.97 -4.43
C VAL A 10 1.42 9.24 -2.98
N TYR A 11 2.26 9.90 -2.19
CA TYR A 11 1.92 10.25 -0.80
C TYR A 11 0.73 11.22 -0.72
N ALA A 12 0.63 12.19 -1.64
CA ALA A 12 -0.53 13.10 -1.69
C ALA A 12 -1.83 12.34 -2.00
N ALA A 13 -1.80 11.40 -2.94
CA ALA A 13 -2.93 10.53 -3.25
C ALA A 13 -3.32 9.64 -2.06
N GLU A 14 -2.34 9.01 -1.42
CA GLU A 14 -2.54 8.19 -0.23
C GLU A 14 -3.17 8.97 0.93
N GLN A 15 -2.76 10.22 1.13
CA GLN A 15 -3.35 11.10 2.13
C GLN A 15 -4.84 11.37 1.87
N GLN A 16 -5.24 11.53 0.62
CA GLN A 16 -6.66 11.70 0.24
C GLN A 16 -7.46 10.44 0.56
N VAL A 17 -6.94 9.27 0.21
CA VAL A 17 -7.58 7.97 0.51
C VAL A 17 -7.67 7.76 2.02
N THR A 18 -6.61 8.07 2.76
CA THR A 18 -6.58 8.01 4.23
C THR A 18 -7.70 8.83 4.84
N THR A 19 -7.91 10.04 4.34
CA THR A 19 -8.98 10.93 4.78
C THR A 19 -10.36 10.34 4.48
N ALA A 20 -10.54 9.75 3.30
CA ALA A 20 -11.79 9.11 2.91
C ALA A 20 -12.08 7.86 3.77
N LEU A 21 -11.10 6.98 3.98
CA LEU A 21 -11.24 5.78 4.81
C LEU A 21 -11.52 6.10 6.28
N SER A 22 -11.06 7.26 6.77
CA SER A 22 -11.39 7.73 8.13
C SER A 22 -12.88 8.04 8.32
N ARG A 23 -13.64 8.16 7.23
CA ARG A 23 -15.10 8.35 7.21
C ARG A 23 -15.86 7.02 7.00
N HIS A 24 -15.28 5.90 7.37
CA HIS A 24 -15.92 4.58 7.24
C HIS A 24 -17.34 4.59 7.85
N GLY A 25 -18.26 3.89 7.21
CA GLY A 25 -19.66 3.86 7.60
C GLY A 25 -20.48 5.10 7.21
N GLN A 26 -19.85 6.15 6.67
CA GLN A 26 -20.53 7.31 6.12
C GLN A 26 -20.50 7.26 4.60
N THR A 27 -21.64 7.51 3.97
CA THR A 27 -21.67 7.63 2.51
C THR A 27 -21.07 8.97 2.09
N ILE A 28 -20.13 8.93 1.15
CA ILE A 28 -19.51 10.09 0.53
C ILE A 28 -19.98 10.23 -0.92
N ASP A 29 -20.01 11.45 -1.45
CA ASP A 29 -20.14 11.68 -2.90
C ASP A 29 -18.79 11.39 -3.58
N PHE A 30 -18.83 10.59 -4.63
CA PHE A 30 -17.67 10.24 -5.41
C PHE A 30 -18.03 10.34 -6.90
N PHE A 31 -17.68 11.47 -7.52
CA PHE A 31 -18.01 11.77 -8.91
C PHE A 31 -19.51 11.58 -9.25
N GLY A 32 -20.40 12.07 -8.38
CA GLY A 32 -21.84 11.96 -8.53
C GLY A 32 -22.42 10.59 -8.17
N SER A 33 -21.60 9.66 -7.73
CA SER A 33 -22.01 8.36 -7.19
C SER A 33 -21.89 8.34 -5.67
N ARG A 34 -22.72 7.52 -5.02
CA ARG A 34 -22.64 7.33 -3.57
C ARG A 34 -21.71 6.17 -3.26
N LEU A 35 -20.65 6.43 -2.49
CA LEU A 35 -19.68 5.46 -2.06
C LEU A 35 -19.64 5.41 -0.53
N THR A 36 -19.59 4.20 0.04
CA THR A 36 -19.33 4.00 1.46
C THR A 36 -17.92 3.43 1.63
N PRO A 37 -16.96 4.21 2.16
CA PRO A 37 -15.61 3.73 2.37
C PRO A 37 -15.60 2.52 3.31
N PRO A 38 -14.81 1.47 3.00
CA PRO A 38 -14.71 0.29 3.86
C PRO A 38 -13.94 0.61 5.14
N LEU A 39 -14.10 -0.25 6.12
CA LEU A 39 -13.27 -0.23 7.33
C LEU A 39 -11.92 -0.87 7.03
N GLU A 40 -10.84 -0.13 7.26
CA GLU A 40 -9.48 -0.68 7.23
C GLU A 40 -9.01 -1.12 8.62
N GLN A 41 -8.09 -2.08 8.68
CA GLN A 41 -7.48 -2.51 9.93
C GLN A 41 -6.53 -1.45 10.48
N ARG A 42 -6.50 -1.37 11.82
CA ARG A 42 -5.54 -0.58 12.60
C ARG A 42 -4.72 -1.51 13.46
N PHE A 43 -3.42 -1.30 13.49
CA PHE A 43 -2.51 -2.12 14.25
C PHE A 43 -2.08 -1.40 15.54
N ARG A 44 -1.99 -2.13 16.64
CA ARG A 44 -1.54 -1.60 17.94
C ARG A 44 -0.15 -2.10 18.30
N THR A 45 0.29 -3.19 17.70
CA THR A 45 1.57 -3.83 18.01
C THR A 45 2.31 -4.22 16.74
N LEU A 46 3.63 -4.29 16.85
CA LEU A 46 4.48 -4.76 15.76
C LEU A 46 4.17 -6.21 15.38
N GLU A 47 3.75 -7.02 16.34
CA GLU A 47 3.37 -8.41 16.10
C GLU A 47 2.11 -8.53 15.22
N GLN A 48 1.13 -7.63 15.38
CA GLN A 48 -0.03 -7.58 14.48
C GLN A 48 0.39 -7.22 13.05
N VAL A 49 1.32 -6.26 12.89
CA VAL A 49 1.88 -5.91 11.57
C VAL A 49 2.61 -7.11 10.97
N ARG A 50 3.45 -7.82 11.73
CA ARG A 50 4.16 -9.03 11.26
C ARG A 50 3.21 -10.11 10.76
N ARG A 51 2.15 -10.39 11.51
CA ARG A 51 1.12 -11.38 11.10
C ARG A 51 0.40 -10.95 9.85
N PHE A 52 0.04 -9.68 9.75
CA PHE A 52 -0.60 -9.13 8.55
C PHE A 52 0.31 -9.25 7.33
N VAL A 53 1.55 -8.82 7.42
CA VAL A 53 2.55 -8.92 6.35
C VAL A 53 2.73 -10.38 5.91
N ALA A 54 2.91 -11.30 6.85
CA ALA A 54 3.03 -12.72 6.55
C ALA A 54 1.76 -13.27 5.89
N GLY A 55 0.58 -12.87 6.34
CA GLY A 55 -0.70 -13.25 5.74
C GLY A 55 -0.85 -12.77 4.31
N VAL A 56 -0.47 -11.51 4.02
CA VAL A 56 -0.50 -10.96 2.66
C VAL A 56 0.45 -11.71 1.74
N LEU A 57 1.71 -11.90 2.14
CA LEU A 57 2.71 -12.55 1.28
C LEU A 57 2.44 -14.04 1.03
N ASN A 58 1.71 -14.71 1.92
CA ASN A 58 1.30 -16.11 1.76
C ASN A 58 -0.12 -16.27 1.17
N ASP A 59 -0.83 -15.18 0.89
CA ASP A 59 -2.14 -15.23 0.25
C ASP A 59 -2.02 -15.84 -1.16
N HIS A 60 -2.94 -16.75 -1.52
CA HIS A 60 -2.88 -17.46 -2.81
C HIS A 60 -2.98 -16.50 -4.01
N ARG A 61 -3.65 -15.37 -3.89
CA ARG A 61 -3.73 -14.35 -4.95
C ARG A 61 -2.37 -13.70 -5.18
N VAL A 62 -1.65 -13.40 -4.09
CA VAL A 62 -0.30 -12.82 -4.13
C VAL A 62 0.69 -13.83 -4.72
N THR A 63 0.68 -15.06 -4.22
CA THR A 63 1.59 -16.12 -4.72
C THR A 63 1.27 -16.52 -6.16
N SER A 64 0.02 -16.45 -6.60
CA SER A 64 -0.36 -16.70 -7.99
C SER A 64 0.06 -15.57 -8.93
N ALA A 65 0.01 -14.31 -8.47
CA ALA A 65 0.33 -13.15 -9.29
C ALA A 65 1.85 -12.90 -9.41
N TRP A 66 2.60 -13.09 -8.33
CA TRP A 66 4.03 -12.72 -8.25
C TRP A 66 4.96 -13.88 -7.85
N GLY A 67 4.44 -15.08 -7.64
CA GLY A 67 5.21 -16.22 -7.16
C GLY A 67 5.46 -16.18 -5.65
N PHE A 68 6.26 -17.11 -5.16
CA PHE A 68 6.71 -17.13 -3.77
C PHE A 68 7.79 -16.07 -3.56
N LEU A 69 7.51 -15.11 -2.72
CA LEU A 69 8.39 -13.99 -2.41
C LEU A 69 9.27 -14.33 -1.19
N PRO A 70 10.50 -13.79 -1.12
CA PRO A 70 11.32 -13.89 0.09
C PRO A 70 10.60 -13.27 1.29
N THR A 71 10.92 -13.74 2.48
CA THR A 71 10.40 -13.14 3.72
C THR A 71 10.93 -11.73 3.89
N VAL A 72 10.03 -10.82 4.30
CA VAL A 72 10.39 -9.45 4.69
C VAL A 72 10.43 -9.34 6.21
N ARG A 73 11.41 -8.62 6.72
CA ARG A 73 11.50 -8.31 8.15
C ARG A 73 10.58 -7.14 8.50
N VAL A 74 10.05 -7.14 9.70
CA VAL A 74 9.30 -6.00 10.24
C VAL A 74 9.92 -5.61 11.57
N ARG A 75 10.37 -4.36 11.68
CA ARG A 75 10.98 -3.81 12.89
C ARG A 75 10.33 -2.49 13.31
N SER A 76 10.51 -2.12 14.56
CA SER A 76 10.18 -0.77 15.01
C SER A 76 11.22 0.24 14.54
N ARG A 77 10.79 1.49 14.35
CA ARG A 77 11.69 2.65 14.22
C ARG A 77 11.23 3.75 15.15
N SER A 78 12.17 4.53 15.66
CA SER A 78 11.94 5.66 16.54
C SER A 78 12.21 6.99 15.86
N GLY A 79 11.60 8.07 16.34
CA GLY A 79 11.85 9.43 15.89
C GLY A 79 11.24 9.81 14.52
N GLU A 80 10.43 8.93 13.92
CA GLU A 80 9.83 9.15 12.61
C GLU A 80 8.32 8.94 12.66
N SER A 81 7.59 9.64 11.80
CA SER A 81 6.13 9.52 11.70
C SER A 81 5.67 8.59 10.56
N MET A 82 6.54 8.21 9.65
CA MET A 82 6.23 7.41 8.44
C MET A 82 6.86 6.04 8.50
N ALA A 83 6.16 5.03 7.99
CA ALA A 83 6.73 3.73 7.67
C ALA A 83 7.73 3.87 6.51
N HIS A 84 8.61 2.88 6.36
CA HIS A 84 9.62 2.87 5.31
C HIS A 84 10.07 1.45 4.97
N TYR A 85 10.15 1.14 3.68
CA TYR A 85 10.75 -0.09 3.18
C TYR A 85 12.26 0.11 2.94
N GLU A 86 13.05 -0.71 3.59
CA GLU A 86 14.52 -0.72 3.47
C GLU A 86 14.94 -1.74 2.41
N TYR A 87 15.33 -1.25 1.25
CA TYR A 87 15.61 -2.06 0.05
C TYR A 87 16.74 -3.06 0.26
N GLU A 88 17.85 -2.64 0.90
CA GLU A 88 19.05 -3.46 1.08
C GLU A 88 18.82 -4.66 2.02
N THR A 89 17.91 -4.52 2.96
CA THR A 89 17.68 -5.50 4.03
C THR A 89 16.33 -6.19 3.92
N ALA A 90 15.52 -5.86 2.92
CA ALA A 90 14.13 -6.29 2.78
C ALA A 90 13.36 -6.14 4.10
N THR A 91 13.37 -4.93 4.66
CA THR A 91 12.79 -4.65 5.99
C THR A 91 11.75 -3.54 5.91
N ILE A 92 10.58 -3.77 6.52
CA ILE A 92 9.57 -2.75 6.76
C ILE A 92 9.81 -2.17 8.15
N ALA A 93 10.16 -0.88 8.22
CA ALA A 93 10.39 -0.15 9.46
C ALA A 93 9.13 0.64 9.84
N MET A 94 8.51 0.33 10.99
CA MET A 94 7.24 0.86 11.45
C MET A 94 7.41 1.82 12.63
N PRO A 95 6.91 3.07 12.56
CA PRO A 95 6.91 4.00 13.67
C PRO A 95 5.72 3.69 14.62
N LEU A 96 5.94 2.90 15.65
CA LEU A 96 4.89 2.44 16.58
C LEU A 96 4.16 3.57 17.30
N SER A 97 4.78 4.73 17.46
CA SER A 97 4.18 5.93 18.06
C SER A 97 3.24 6.68 17.13
N SER A 98 3.19 6.32 15.85
CA SER A 98 2.39 7.01 14.84
C SER A 98 1.13 6.19 14.53
N GLU A 99 -0.02 6.60 15.07
CA GLU A 99 -1.32 6.01 14.72
C GLU A 99 -1.61 6.10 13.23
N TRP A 100 -1.07 7.11 12.56
CA TRP A 100 -1.23 7.30 11.13
C TRP A 100 -0.53 6.20 10.32
N ALA A 101 0.65 5.77 10.73
CA ALA A 101 1.42 4.74 10.04
C ALA A 101 0.97 3.31 10.39
N MET A 102 0.36 3.11 11.56
CA MET A 102 -0.07 1.80 12.06
C MET A 102 -1.43 1.39 11.48
N ARG A 103 -1.56 1.43 10.16
CA ARG A 103 -2.79 1.14 9.44
C ARG A 103 -2.55 0.27 8.21
N GLU A 104 -3.55 -0.47 7.82
CA GLU A 104 -3.50 -1.44 6.72
C GLU A 104 -3.06 -0.81 5.40
N LEU A 105 -3.61 0.35 5.04
CA LEU A 105 -3.25 1.08 3.83
C LEU A 105 -1.73 1.34 3.76
N VAL A 106 -1.13 1.83 4.85
CA VAL A 106 0.31 2.14 4.91
C VAL A 106 1.16 0.86 4.87
N VAL A 107 0.75 -0.20 5.56
CA VAL A 107 1.49 -1.47 5.52
C VAL A 107 1.44 -2.10 4.13
N LEU A 108 0.31 -2.00 3.41
CA LEU A 108 0.20 -2.46 2.02
C LEU A 108 1.08 -1.64 1.06
N HIS A 109 1.30 -0.34 1.31
CA HIS A 109 2.27 0.48 0.59
C HIS A 109 3.69 -0.11 0.69
N GLU A 110 4.14 -0.43 1.91
CA GLU A 110 5.46 -1.00 2.12
C GLU A 110 5.59 -2.44 1.56
N ILE A 111 4.51 -3.22 1.61
CA ILE A 111 4.46 -4.54 0.96
C ILE A 111 4.54 -4.40 -0.57
N ALA A 112 3.92 -3.37 -1.17
CA ALA A 112 4.02 -3.11 -2.60
C ALA A 112 5.47 -2.86 -3.03
N HIS A 113 6.26 -2.12 -2.25
CA HIS A 113 7.70 -1.98 -2.48
C HIS A 113 8.41 -3.33 -2.47
N HIS A 114 8.12 -4.19 -1.48
CA HIS A 114 8.72 -5.51 -1.39
C HIS A 114 8.40 -6.38 -2.60
N ILE A 115 7.13 -6.41 -3.02
CA ILE A 115 6.68 -7.20 -4.18
C ILE A 115 7.37 -6.71 -5.47
N VAL A 116 7.46 -5.41 -5.69
CA VAL A 116 8.13 -4.87 -6.89
C VAL A 116 9.59 -5.28 -6.93
N VAL A 117 10.30 -5.07 -5.82
CA VAL A 117 11.74 -5.38 -5.75
C VAL A 117 12.04 -6.87 -5.86
N ALA A 118 11.28 -7.70 -5.17
CA ALA A 118 11.56 -9.13 -5.06
C ALA A 118 10.85 -9.98 -6.12
N GLY A 119 9.71 -9.53 -6.64
CA GLY A 119 8.84 -10.29 -7.53
C GLY A 119 8.77 -9.77 -8.97
N ILE A 120 9.19 -8.52 -9.22
CA ILE A 120 9.13 -7.92 -10.56
C ILE A 120 10.54 -7.55 -11.03
N ASP A 121 11.08 -6.42 -10.58
CA ASP A 121 12.43 -5.96 -10.93
C ASP A 121 12.90 -4.88 -9.93
N ALA A 122 14.06 -5.09 -9.33
CA ALA A 122 14.67 -4.18 -8.34
C ALA A 122 15.16 -2.84 -8.92
N GLU A 123 15.33 -2.73 -10.23
CA GLU A 123 15.81 -1.50 -10.89
C GLU A 123 14.69 -0.53 -11.28
N LEU A 124 13.43 -0.91 -11.07
CA LEU A 124 12.28 -0.06 -11.34
C LEU A 124 12.24 1.16 -10.41
N ALA A 125 11.55 2.21 -10.87
CA ALA A 125 11.34 3.40 -10.06
C ALA A 125 10.51 3.05 -8.82
N PRO A 126 10.91 3.45 -7.60
CA PRO A 126 10.25 3.07 -6.35
C PRO A 126 8.74 3.33 -6.33
N HIS A 127 8.30 4.46 -6.90
CA HIS A 127 6.88 4.83 -7.01
C HIS A 127 6.43 4.89 -8.48
N GLY A 128 6.99 4.04 -9.34
CA GLY A 128 6.62 3.91 -10.75
C GLY A 128 5.27 3.23 -10.97
N VAL A 129 4.96 2.96 -12.23
CA VAL A 129 3.69 2.36 -12.64
C VAL A 129 3.49 0.95 -12.07
N GLU A 130 4.56 0.18 -11.92
CA GLU A 130 4.54 -1.17 -11.36
C GLU A 130 4.19 -1.12 -9.86
N PHE A 131 4.80 -0.20 -9.12
CA PHE A 131 4.46 0.05 -7.72
C PHE A 131 2.99 0.45 -7.57
N ALA A 132 2.55 1.47 -8.32
CA ALA A 132 1.19 1.99 -8.21
C ALA A 132 0.14 0.91 -8.55
N SER A 133 0.39 0.10 -9.58
CA SER A 133 -0.48 -1.01 -9.99
C SER A 133 -0.53 -2.13 -8.95
N THR A 134 0.63 -2.50 -8.40
CA THR A 134 0.74 -3.49 -7.32
C THR A 134 -0.01 -3.00 -6.08
N TYR A 135 0.20 -1.75 -5.69
CA TYR A 135 -0.43 -1.17 -4.53
C TYR A 135 -1.97 -1.11 -4.64
N VAL A 136 -2.51 -0.65 -5.78
CA VAL A 136 -3.96 -0.67 -6.04
C VAL A 136 -4.52 -2.09 -5.97
N THR A 137 -3.80 -3.07 -6.51
CA THR A 137 -4.20 -4.47 -6.46
C THR A 137 -4.27 -5.00 -5.03
N LEU A 138 -3.24 -4.74 -4.22
CA LEU A 138 -3.23 -5.14 -2.82
C LEU A 138 -4.37 -4.47 -2.03
N VAL A 139 -4.59 -3.18 -2.24
CA VAL A 139 -5.69 -2.45 -1.61
C VAL A 139 -7.05 -3.05 -1.99
N SER A 140 -7.23 -3.43 -3.26
CA SER A 140 -8.46 -4.11 -3.72
C SER A 140 -8.69 -5.44 -3.02
N TRP A 141 -7.64 -6.23 -2.81
CA TRP A 141 -7.74 -7.57 -2.25
C TRP A 141 -7.87 -7.61 -0.73
N PHE A 142 -7.28 -6.66 -0.01
CA PHE A 142 -7.18 -6.70 1.45
C PHE A 142 -8.05 -5.66 2.16
N ILE A 143 -8.27 -4.49 1.57
CA ILE A 143 -9.19 -3.49 2.14
C ILE A 143 -10.56 -3.55 1.45
N GLY A 144 -10.57 -3.58 0.11
CA GLY A 144 -11.79 -3.72 -0.66
C GLY A 144 -11.79 -2.90 -1.96
N PRO A 145 -12.70 -3.23 -2.90
CA PRO A 145 -12.75 -2.60 -4.20
C PRO A 145 -13.07 -1.10 -4.14
N GLU A 146 -13.83 -0.66 -3.14
CA GLU A 146 -14.14 0.77 -2.95
C GLU A 146 -12.88 1.56 -2.55
N ALA A 147 -12.02 1.00 -1.70
CA ALA A 147 -10.74 1.61 -1.35
C ALA A 147 -9.79 1.68 -2.56
N ALA A 148 -9.77 0.63 -3.37
CA ALA A 148 -8.98 0.60 -4.60
C ALA A 148 -9.50 1.62 -5.64
N LEU A 149 -10.80 1.81 -5.74
CA LEU A 149 -11.41 2.83 -6.60
C LEU A 149 -11.00 4.24 -6.15
N LEU A 150 -11.04 4.51 -4.84
CA LEU A 150 -10.59 5.79 -4.27
C LEU A 150 -9.10 6.03 -4.57
N LEU A 151 -8.26 5.00 -4.40
CA LEU A 151 -6.82 5.11 -4.66
C LEU A 151 -6.53 5.33 -6.15
N THR A 152 -7.21 4.61 -7.03
CA THR A 152 -7.11 4.77 -8.48
C THR A 152 -7.45 6.20 -8.91
N ALA A 153 -8.56 6.73 -8.42
CA ALA A 153 -8.98 8.10 -8.74
C ALA A 153 -8.02 9.16 -8.18
N ALA A 154 -7.48 8.94 -6.97
CA ALA A 154 -6.48 9.82 -6.38
C ALA A 154 -5.15 9.79 -7.14
N PHE A 155 -4.73 8.62 -7.64
CA PHE A 155 -3.57 8.48 -8.50
C PHE A 155 -3.76 9.21 -9.83
N ASP A 156 -4.90 9.01 -10.50
CA ASP A 156 -5.22 9.69 -11.77
C ASP A 156 -5.18 11.22 -11.58
N ALA A 157 -5.85 11.73 -10.56
CA ALA A 157 -5.87 13.16 -10.22
C ALA A 157 -4.47 13.72 -9.89
N SER A 158 -3.57 12.89 -9.37
CA SER A 158 -2.18 13.26 -9.04
C SER A 158 -1.20 13.01 -10.19
N GLY A 159 -1.65 12.49 -11.33
CA GLY A 159 -0.81 12.15 -12.47
C GLY A 159 0.12 10.97 -12.21
N VAL A 160 -0.32 10.00 -11.40
CA VAL A 160 0.32 8.71 -11.18
C VAL A 160 -0.37 7.67 -12.06
N SER A 161 0.35 7.11 -13.01
CA SER A 161 -0.20 6.10 -13.92
C SER A 161 -0.24 4.74 -13.26
N ILE A 162 -1.28 3.96 -13.60
CA ILE A 162 -1.41 2.55 -13.28
C ILE A 162 -1.60 1.75 -14.58
N ASN A 163 -1.11 0.52 -14.62
CA ASN A 163 -1.40 -0.41 -15.71
C ASN A 163 -2.83 -0.95 -15.59
N ALA A 164 -3.59 -0.95 -16.67
CA ALA A 164 -4.98 -1.43 -16.71
C ALA A 164 -5.13 -2.94 -16.48
N THR A 165 -4.04 -3.68 -16.33
CA THR A 165 -4.07 -5.14 -16.26
C THR A 165 -3.14 -5.67 -15.18
N VAL A 166 -3.66 -5.86 -13.99
CA VAL A 166 -3.14 -6.96 -13.16
C VAL A 166 -3.78 -8.22 -13.76
N ARG A 167 -2.95 -9.14 -14.24
CA ARG A 167 -3.40 -10.41 -14.80
C ARG A 167 -4.26 -11.13 -13.76
N GLN A 168 -5.49 -11.45 -14.16
CA GLN A 168 -6.36 -12.37 -13.43
C GLN A 168 -5.75 -13.77 -13.43
#